data_b28759dcd15536117d5c1a60cb61a241
#
_entry.id   b28759dcd15536117d5c1a60cb61a241
#
_cell.length_a   1.000
_cell.length_b   1.000
_cell.length_c   1.000
_cell.angle_alpha   90.00
_cell.angle_beta   90.00
_cell.angle_gamma   90.00
#
_symmetry.space_group_name_H-M   'P 1'
#
loop_
_entity.id
_entity.type
_entity.pdbx_description
1 polymer ?
#
loop_
_entity_poly.entity_id
_entity_poly.type
_entity_poly.pdbx_seq_one_letter_code
_entity_poly.pdbx_strand_id
1 'polypeptide(L)' 'MSVAEKVKSIIVEQLGVEADEVTPEASFTDDLGADSLDIVELVMAFEEEFGIEIPDEDAEKIAKVQEAVSYIEQHAAPKN' A
#
# COMPACT_ATOMS: atom_id res chain seq x y z
N MET A 1 -6.24 -5.27 -14.23
CA MET A 1 -6.36 -4.88 -12.85
C MET A 1 -5.73 -3.54 -12.61
N SER A 2 -6.40 -2.69 -11.89
CA SER A 2 -5.86 -1.37 -11.62
C SER A 2 -4.86 -1.42 -10.48
N VAL A 3 -4.07 -0.36 -10.35
CA VAL A 3 -3.13 -0.25 -9.24
C VAL A 3 -3.88 -0.31 -7.92
N ALA A 4 -5.00 0.39 -7.84
CA ALA A 4 -5.78 0.42 -6.59
C ALA A 4 -6.24 -0.98 -6.20
N GLU A 5 -6.67 -1.78 -7.16
CA GLU A 5 -7.12 -3.12 -6.86
C GLU A 5 -5.99 -4.02 -6.40
N LYS A 6 -4.82 -3.86 -7.01
CA LYS A 6 -3.66 -4.65 -6.59
C LYS A 6 -3.20 -4.26 -5.20
N VAL A 7 -3.18 -2.96 -4.93
CA VAL A 7 -2.81 -2.47 -3.60
C VAL A 7 -3.76 -3.04 -2.56
N LYS A 8 -5.05 -3.00 -2.85
CA LYS A 8 -6.05 -3.52 -1.94
C LYS A 8 -5.84 -5.00 -1.66
N SER A 9 -5.59 -5.79 -2.70
CA SER A 9 -5.35 -7.21 -2.53
C SER A 9 -4.15 -7.48 -1.65
N ILE A 10 -3.08 -6.72 -1.85
CA ILE A 10 -1.88 -6.90 -1.07
C ILE A 10 -2.15 -6.59 0.40
N ILE A 11 -2.88 -5.51 0.65
CA ILE A 11 -3.20 -5.12 2.02
C ILE A 11 -4.02 -6.19 2.71
N VAL A 12 -5.02 -6.72 2.00
CA VAL A 12 -5.86 -7.77 2.56
C VAL A 12 -5.01 -8.97 2.97
N GLU A 13 -4.09 -9.36 2.11
CA GLU A 13 -3.25 -10.51 2.38
C GLU A 13 -2.28 -10.27 3.52
N GLN A 14 -1.65 -9.10 3.53
CA GLN A 14 -0.61 -8.82 4.50
C GLN A 14 -1.17 -8.57 5.88
N LEU A 15 -2.28 -7.87 5.97
CA LEU A 15 -2.85 -7.49 7.26
C LEU A 15 -3.97 -8.40 7.73
N GLY A 16 -4.48 -9.25 6.84
CA GLY A 16 -5.57 -10.13 7.20
C GLY A 16 -6.87 -9.41 7.45
N VAL A 17 -7.08 -8.30 6.78
CA VAL A 17 -8.31 -7.53 6.95
C VAL A 17 -9.26 -7.83 5.81
N GLU A 18 -10.51 -7.40 5.99
CA GLU A 18 -11.52 -7.59 4.96
C GLU A 18 -11.37 -6.54 3.86
N ALA A 19 -11.71 -6.92 2.65
CA ALA A 19 -11.62 -5.97 1.54
C ALA A 19 -12.47 -4.73 1.80
N ASP A 20 -13.59 -4.88 2.48
CA ASP A 20 -14.46 -3.75 2.79
C ASP A 20 -13.80 -2.72 3.67
N GLU A 21 -12.82 -3.14 4.45
CA GLU A 21 -12.13 -2.23 5.36
C GLU A 21 -11.07 -1.41 4.65
N VAL A 22 -10.66 -1.83 3.47
CA VAL A 22 -9.59 -1.17 2.75
C VAL A 22 -10.20 -0.10 1.84
N THR A 23 -10.52 1.03 2.44
CA THR A 23 -11.06 2.16 1.70
C THR A 23 -9.97 3.19 1.46
N PRO A 24 -10.15 4.12 0.52
CA PRO A 24 -9.12 5.12 0.27
C PRO A 24 -8.73 5.94 1.50
N GLU A 25 -9.70 6.22 2.35
CA GLU A 25 -9.46 7.02 3.56
C GLU A 25 -8.92 6.22 4.73
N ALA A 26 -8.86 4.90 4.60
CA ALA A 26 -8.43 4.06 5.71
C ALA A 26 -6.97 4.32 6.05
N SER A 27 -6.69 4.49 7.32
CA SER A 27 -5.34 4.63 7.82
C SER A 27 -4.79 3.24 8.11
N PHE A 28 -3.55 2.98 7.70
CA PHE A 28 -2.97 1.67 7.92
C PHE A 28 -2.88 1.34 9.41
N THR A 29 -2.51 2.31 10.23
CA THR A 29 -2.35 2.05 11.66
C THR A 29 -3.65 2.19 12.43
N ASP A 30 -4.42 3.24 12.15
CA ASP A 30 -5.61 3.53 12.93
C ASP A 30 -6.80 2.68 12.54
N ASP A 31 -6.96 2.45 11.25
CA ASP A 31 -8.15 1.75 10.76
C ASP A 31 -7.89 0.29 10.50
N LEU A 32 -6.70 -0.03 10.02
CA LEU A 32 -6.37 -1.41 9.64
C LEU A 32 -5.51 -2.11 10.68
N GLY A 33 -5.09 -1.40 11.70
CA GLY A 33 -4.39 -2.02 12.82
C GLY A 33 -2.97 -2.45 12.51
N ALA A 34 -2.33 -1.83 11.52
CA ALA A 34 -0.96 -2.19 11.18
C ALA A 34 0.02 -1.53 12.13
N ASP A 35 1.01 -2.28 12.58
CA ASP A 35 2.11 -1.67 13.35
C ASP A 35 3.27 -1.40 12.40
N SER A 36 4.39 -0.92 12.94
CA SER A 36 5.49 -0.53 12.07
C SER A 36 6.08 -1.71 11.31
N LEU A 37 6.07 -2.87 11.90
CA LEU A 37 6.55 -4.07 11.22
C LEU A 37 5.65 -4.42 10.04
N ASP A 38 4.34 -4.31 10.25
CA ASP A 38 3.38 -4.56 9.18
C ASP A 38 3.58 -3.58 8.04
N ILE A 39 3.84 -2.32 8.37
CA ILE A 39 4.06 -1.31 7.35
C ILE A 39 5.29 -1.64 6.51
N VAL A 40 6.37 -2.07 7.16
CA VAL A 40 7.58 -2.45 6.45
C VAL A 40 7.28 -3.59 5.48
N GLU A 41 6.55 -4.58 5.93
CA GLU A 41 6.22 -5.71 5.07
C GLU A 41 5.32 -5.32 3.92
N LEU A 42 4.38 -4.40 4.17
CA LEU A 42 3.53 -3.89 3.12
C LEU A 42 4.35 -3.18 2.05
N VAL A 43 5.27 -2.32 2.49
CA VAL A 43 6.09 -1.58 1.56
C VAL A 43 6.91 -2.53 0.70
N MET A 44 7.48 -3.55 1.31
CA MET A 44 8.25 -4.53 0.57
C MET A 44 7.40 -5.28 -0.45
N ALA A 45 6.17 -5.61 -0.06
CA ALA A 45 5.27 -6.31 -0.97
C ALA A 45 4.91 -5.42 -2.15
N PHE A 46 4.69 -4.13 -1.90
CA PHE A 46 4.42 -3.19 -2.99
C PHE A 46 5.60 -3.09 -3.93
N GLU A 47 6.80 -3.03 -3.36
CA GLU A 47 8.01 -2.92 -4.17
C GLU A 47 8.15 -4.12 -5.10
N GLU A 48 7.89 -5.29 -4.59
CA GLU A 48 8.01 -6.50 -5.40
C GLU A 48 6.93 -6.60 -6.45
N GLU A 49 5.71 -6.24 -6.07
CA GLU A 49 4.59 -6.40 -6.98
C GLU A 49 4.67 -5.41 -8.13
N PHE A 50 5.11 -4.20 -7.87
CA PHE A 50 5.11 -3.15 -8.87
C PHE A 50 6.49 -2.86 -9.46
N GLY A 51 7.52 -3.49 -8.93
CA GLY A 51 8.88 -3.31 -9.45
C GLY A 51 9.42 -1.91 -9.22
N ILE A 52 9.15 -1.33 -8.08
CA ILE A 52 9.60 0.01 -7.75
C ILE A 52 10.35 -0.03 -6.42
N GLU A 53 11.02 1.08 -6.12
CA GLU A 53 11.66 1.26 -4.83
C GLU A 53 10.94 2.34 -4.06
N ILE A 54 10.67 2.07 -2.80
CA ILE A 54 10.03 3.04 -1.92
C ILE A 54 11.01 3.33 -0.79
N PRO A 55 11.70 4.48 -0.85
CA PRO A 55 12.63 4.82 0.23
C PRO A 55 11.91 4.99 1.56
N ASP A 56 12.64 4.80 2.64
CA ASP A 56 12.05 4.91 3.98
C ASP A 56 11.39 6.27 4.19
N GLU A 57 12.00 7.32 3.66
CA GLU A 57 11.42 8.66 3.80
C GLU A 57 10.03 8.73 3.20
N ASP A 58 9.88 8.13 2.04
CA ASP A 58 8.60 8.17 1.35
C ASP A 58 7.61 7.24 2.03
N ALA A 59 8.08 6.10 2.50
CA ALA A 59 7.20 5.16 3.19
C ALA A 59 6.59 5.79 4.43
N GLU A 60 7.34 6.64 5.11
CA GLU A 60 6.84 7.30 6.30
C GLU A 60 5.69 8.25 6.01
N LYS A 61 5.65 8.76 4.79
CA LYS A 61 4.59 9.68 4.40
C LYS A 61 3.32 8.98 3.98
N ILE A 62 3.39 7.68 3.77
CA ILE A 62 2.23 6.91 3.33
C ILE A 62 1.48 6.46 4.57
N ALA A 63 0.41 7.17 4.89
CA ALA A 63 -0.38 6.87 6.09
C ALA A 63 -1.73 6.26 5.74
N LYS A 64 -2.25 6.56 4.57
CA LYS A 64 -3.57 6.08 4.15
C LYS A 64 -3.47 5.29 2.88
N VAL A 65 -4.49 4.47 2.65
CA VAL A 65 -4.52 3.63 1.45
C VAL A 65 -4.41 4.46 0.19
N GLN A 66 -5.14 5.58 0.12
CA GLN A 66 -5.10 6.41 -1.08
C GLN A 66 -3.71 6.99 -1.33
N GLU A 67 -2.97 7.25 -0.28
CA GLU A 67 -1.62 7.76 -0.43
C GLU A 67 -0.69 6.70 -1.01
N ALA A 68 -0.87 5.46 -0.60
CA ALA A 68 -0.10 4.37 -1.18
C ALA A 68 -0.42 4.19 -2.65
N VAL A 69 -1.70 4.24 -3.00
CA VAL A 69 -2.12 4.09 -4.39
C VAL A 69 -1.53 5.22 -5.24
N SER A 70 -1.65 6.45 -4.76
CA SER A 70 -1.12 7.58 -5.50
C SER A 70 0.38 7.49 -5.70
N TYR A 71 1.09 7.12 -4.64
CA TYR A 71 2.54 7.00 -4.74
C TYR A 71 2.93 5.97 -5.79
N ILE A 72 2.29 4.82 -5.74
CA ILE A 72 2.62 3.75 -6.66
C ILE A 72 2.27 4.14 -8.10
N GLU A 73 1.13 4.80 -8.28
CA GLU A 73 0.75 5.24 -9.61
C GLU A 73 1.75 6.20 -10.22
N GLN A 74 2.35 7.03 -9.38
CA GLN A 74 3.32 8.00 -9.88
C GLN A 74 4.66 7.35 -10.17
N HIS A 75 5.02 6.32 -9.44
CA HIS A 75 6.35 5.73 -9.53
C HIS A 75 6.39 4.45 -10.34
N ALA A 76 5.30 3.72 -10.41
CA ALA A 76 5.22 2.54 -11.26
C ALA A 76 4.64 2.96 -12.58
N ALA A 77 5.41 3.67 -13.34
CA ALA A 77 4.92 4.24 -14.58
C ALA A 77 4.35 3.14 -15.45
N PRO A 78 3.20 3.39 -16.05
CA PRO A 78 2.62 2.37 -16.91
C PRO A 78 3.51 2.11 -18.10
N LYS A 79 3.50 0.88 -18.50
CA LYS A 79 4.19 0.51 -19.69
C LYS A 79 3.28 0.69 -20.83
N ASN A 80 3.64 1.45 -21.75
CA ASN A 80 2.72 1.65 -22.85
C ASN A 80 3.22 1.08 -24.08
#